data_da83276b9bb35acff4b957e41ca1a887
#
_entry.id   da83276b9bb35acff4b957e41ca1a887
#
_cell.length_a   1.000
_cell.length_b   1.000
_cell.length_c   1.000
_cell.angle_alpha   90.00
_cell.angle_beta   90.00
_cell.angle_gamma   90.00
#
_symmetry.space_group_name_H-M   'P 1'
#
loop_
_entity.id
_entity.type
_entity.pdbx_description
1 polymer ?
#
loop_
_entity_poly.entity_id
_entity_poly.type
_entity_poly.pdbx_seq_one_letter_code
_entity_poly.pdbx_strand_id
1 'polypeptide(L)'
;LLVNAAGFGKFGHFHSIPMEDDLRMIDLNCKSLVAMTRLSLPYMKEGSHILQLDSLSAFQPVPYIATYGATKSFVFSYTRAVNAELKGSGIRMMAMNPGWVKTEFFQHACRTNSGQVQYFDRLYEAEDVVRTGLKDLYKTKKDYSVHGFPIKAQVLLVKLVPHSIVMKVWINQQKKPKNDPRAQKS
;
A
#
# COMPACT_ATOMS: atom_id res chain seq x y z
N LEU A 1 -12.84 3.64 -15.59
CA LEU A 1 -11.89 3.26 -14.56
C LEU A 1 -11.18 4.50 -14.02
N LEU A 2 -11.20 4.72 -12.70
CA LEU A 2 -10.34 5.66 -11.99
C LEU A 2 -9.24 4.85 -11.29
N VAL A 3 -7.98 5.28 -11.43
CA VAL A 3 -6.85 4.70 -10.69
C VAL A 3 -6.18 5.80 -9.87
N ASN A 4 -6.30 5.74 -8.55
CA ASN A 4 -5.59 6.63 -7.64
C ASN A 4 -4.28 5.95 -7.23
N ALA A 5 -3.20 6.26 -7.94
CA ALA A 5 -1.87 5.68 -7.72
C ALA A 5 -0.84 6.71 -7.22
N ALA A 6 -1.19 7.98 -7.16
CA ALA A 6 -0.31 9.01 -6.63
C ALA A 6 -0.04 8.78 -5.14
N GLY A 7 1.22 8.80 -4.74
CA GLY A 7 1.63 8.61 -3.37
C GLY A 7 3.12 8.38 -3.23
N PHE A 8 3.67 8.63 -2.06
CA PHE A 8 5.05 8.33 -1.74
C PHE A 8 5.19 7.85 -0.30
N GLY A 9 6.37 7.34 0.04
CA GLY A 9 6.75 6.90 1.37
C GLY A 9 8.11 7.43 1.76
N LYS A 10 8.37 7.48 3.06
CA LYS A 10 9.69 7.75 3.65
C LYS A 10 10.01 6.67 4.66
N PHE A 11 11.25 6.20 4.64
CA PHE A 11 11.76 5.18 5.54
C PHE A 11 12.80 5.79 6.48
N GLY A 12 12.75 5.40 7.74
CA GLY A 12 13.69 5.88 8.76
C GLY A 12 13.06 5.94 10.15
N HIS A 13 13.84 6.29 11.16
CA HIS A 13 13.28 6.63 12.45
C HIS A 13 12.33 7.82 12.33
N PHE A 14 11.23 7.81 13.09
CA PHE A 14 10.21 8.84 12.95
C PHE A 14 10.76 10.26 13.17
N HIS A 15 11.72 10.43 14.10
CA HIS A 15 12.35 11.72 14.38
C HIS A 15 13.41 12.13 13.34
N SER A 16 13.82 11.21 12.44
CA SER A 16 14.78 11.49 11.36
C SER A 16 14.08 11.86 10.06
N ILE A 17 12.78 11.62 9.97
CA ILE A 17 11.96 12.03 8.83
C ILE A 17 11.51 13.48 9.09
N PRO A 18 11.77 14.43 8.17
CA PRO A 18 11.27 15.79 8.32
C PRO A 18 9.74 15.79 8.49
N MET A 19 9.24 16.56 9.47
CA MET A 19 7.80 16.67 9.74
C MET A 19 7.01 17.08 8.48
N GLU A 20 7.59 17.93 7.65
CA GLU A 20 6.99 18.35 6.38
C GLU A 20 6.76 17.14 5.45
N ASP A 21 7.70 16.19 5.36
CA ASP A 21 7.54 14.98 4.55
C ASP A 21 6.41 14.09 5.10
N ASP A 22 6.27 13.97 6.43
CA ASP A 22 5.16 13.25 7.05
C ASP A 22 3.81 13.89 6.71
N LEU A 23 3.69 15.22 6.84
CA LEU A 23 2.47 15.94 6.52
C LEU A 23 2.13 15.84 5.02
N ARG A 24 3.12 15.96 4.14
CA ARG A 24 2.94 15.81 2.69
C ARG A 24 2.53 14.38 2.31
N MET A 25 3.01 13.34 3.02
CA MET A 25 2.51 11.97 2.83
C MET A 25 1.02 11.87 3.16
N ILE A 26 0.56 12.49 4.24
CA ILE A 26 -0.86 12.50 4.60
C ILE A 26 -1.69 13.25 3.55
N ASP A 27 -1.23 14.43 3.13
CA ASP A 27 -1.91 15.23 2.11
C ASP A 27 -2.03 14.47 0.78
N LEU A 28 -0.95 13.87 0.29
CA LEU A 28 -0.98 13.18 -1.00
C LEU A 28 -1.65 11.80 -0.90
N ASN A 29 -1.26 10.97 0.08
CA ASN A 29 -1.73 9.59 0.12
C ASN A 29 -3.18 9.48 0.62
N CYS A 30 -3.66 10.42 1.44
CA CYS A 30 -5.00 10.36 2.03
C CYS A 30 -5.93 11.45 1.51
N LYS A 31 -5.61 12.72 1.76
CA LYS A 31 -6.48 13.85 1.45
C LYS A 31 -6.77 13.96 -0.04
N SER A 32 -5.74 13.90 -0.90
CA SER A 32 -5.94 13.99 -2.35
C SER A 32 -6.67 12.75 -2.90
N LEU A 33 -6.43 11.56 -2.35
CA LEU A 33 -7.14 10.34 -2.73
C LEU A 33 -8.64 10.45 -2.43
N VAL A 34 -9.02 10.94 -1.25
CA VAL A 34 -10.43 11.19 -0.90
C VAL A 34 -11.04 12.23 -1.83
N ALA A 35 -10.34 13.35 -2.08
CA ALA A 35 -10.80 14.40 -2.97
C ALA A 35 -11.04 13.88 -4.39
N MET A 36 -10.06 13.19 -4.99
CA MET A 36 -10.18 12.61 -6.33
C MET A 36 -11.32 11.59 -6.42
N THR A 37 -11.47 10.74 -5.40
CA THR A 37 -12.57 9.79 -5.35
C THR A 37 -13.91 10.50 -5.35
N ARG A 38 -14.11 11.47 -4.44
CA ARG A 38 -15.37 12.21 -4.32
C ARG A 38 -15.71 13.04 -5.55
N LEU A 39 -14.73 13.75 -6.11
CA LEU A 39 -14.91 14.58 -7.30
C LEU A 39 -15.21 13.76 -8.57
N SER A 40 -14.74 12.50 -8.61
CA SER A 40 -14.97 11.61 -9.77
C SER A 40 -16.31 10.89 -9.71
N LEU A 41 -16.86 10.62 -8.53
CA LEU A 41 -18.11 9.86 -8.36
C LEU A 41 -19.29 10.39 -9.17
N PRO A 42 -19.55 11.72 -9.24
CA PRO A 42 -20.68 12.26 -10.03
C PRO A 42 -20.60 11.95 -11.54
N TYR A 43 -19.40 11.64 -12.05
CA TYR A 43 -19.16 11.31 -13.46
C TYR A 43 -19.13 9.80 -13.73
N MET A 44 -19.33 8.99 -12.70
CA MET A 44 -19.33 7.53 -12.80
C MET A 44 -20.75 7.00 -12.96
N LYS A 45 -20.86 5.88 -13.64
CA LYS A 45 -22.11 5.17 -13.90
C LYS A 45 -21.95 3.69 -13.58
N GLU A 46 -23.04 2.95 -13.65
CA GLU A 46 -23.02 1.49 -13.54
C GLU A 46 -21.91 0.87 -14.43
N GLY A 47 -21.18 -0.08 -13.89
CA GLY A 47 -20.00 -0.70 -14.51
C GLY A 47 -18.71 0.11 -14.35
N SER A 48 -18.73 1.29 -13.70
CA SER A 48 -17.51 2.03 -13.38
C SER A 48 -16.73 1.38 -12.23
N HIS A 49 -15.40 1.53 -12.28
CA HIS A 49 -14.49 0.96 -11.30
C HIS A 49 -13.52 2.00 -10.76
N ILE A 50 -13.18 1.88 -9.47
CA ILE A 50 -12.15 2.67 -8.79
C ILE A 50 -11.12 1.71 -8.22
N LEU A 51 -9.85 1.91 -8.58
CA LEU A 51 -8.70 1.18 -8.04
C LEU A 51 -7.85 2.12 -7.20
N GLN A 52 -7.73 1.82 -5.92
CA GLN A 52 -6.89 2.58 -4.99
C GLN A 52 -5.56 1.84 -4.79
N LEU A 53 -4.44 2.48 -5.12
CA LEU A 53 -3.12 1.88 -4.89
C LEU A 53 -2.76 1.99 -3.41
N ASP A 54 -2.82 0.87 -2.74
CA ASP A 54 -2.55 0.69 -1.33
C ASP A 54 -1.18 0.03 -1.09
N SER A 55 -1.01 -0.74 -0.05
CA SER A 55 0.22 -1.45 0.31
C SER A 55 -0.05 -2.58 1.30
N LEU A 56 0.84 -3.56 1.38
CA LEU A 56 0.86 -4.53 2.48
C LEU A 56 1.02 -3.89 3.86
N SER A 57 1.64 -2.72 3.94
CA SER A 57 1.78 -1.98 5.20
C SER A 57 0.43 -1.55 5.80
N ALA A 58 -0.66 -1.65 5.03
CA ALA A 58 -2.01 -1.37 5.51
C ALA A 58 -2.54 -2.38 6.54
N PHE A 59 -1.98 -3.58 6.56
CA PHE A 59 -2.52 -4.68 7.40
C PHE A 59 -1.93 -4.71 8.81
N GLN A 60 -0.88 -3.94 9.10
CA GLN A 60 -0.18 -3.95 10.39
C GLN A 60 0.57 -2.66 10.64
N PRO A 61 0.83 -2.29 11.92
CA PRO A 61 1.81 -1.25 12.23
C PRO A 61 3.21 -1.67 11.78
N VAL A 62 3.94 -0.76 11.11
CA VAL A 62 5.28 -1.06 10.58
C VAL A 62 6.28 -0.03 11.10
N PRO A 63 7.10 -0.36 12.10
CA PRO A 63 8.20 0.49 12.56
C PRO A 63 9.11 0.94 11.42
N TYR A 64 9.65 2.15 11.51
CA TYR A 64 10.50 2.81 10.52
C TYR A 64 9.83 3.23 9.20
N ILE A 65 8.53 2.96 9.05
CA ILE A 65 7.69 3.46 7.97
C ILE A 65 6.31 3.86 8.50
N ALA A 66 6.28 4.44 9.71
CA ALA A 66 5.06 4.64 10.50
C ALA A 66 4.00 5.47 9.78
N THR A 67 4.34 6.68 9.35
CA THR A 67 3.40 7.58 8.67
C THR A 67 2.91 6.98 7.34
N TYR A 68 3.83 6.43 6.54
CA TYR A 68 3.43 5.75 5.30
C TYR A 68 2.46 4.60 5.58
N GLY A 69 2.80 3.70 6.53
CA GLY A 69 1.93 2.59 6.90
C GLY A 69 0.55 3.04 7.39
N ALA A 70 0.51 4.11 8.20
CA ALA A 70 -0.73 4.70 8.67
C ALA A 70 -1.58 5.27 7.51
N THR A 71 -0.97 5.97 6.54
CA THR A 71 -1.69 6.46 5.35
C THR A 71 -2.27 5.31 4.53
N LYS A 72 -1.56 4.18 4.42
CA LYS A 72 -2.04 3.00 3.69
C LYS A 72 -3.14 2.26 4.46
N SER A 73 -3.07 2.19 5.80
CA SER A 73 -4.19 1.69 6.61
C SER A 73 -5.45 2.54 6.46
N PHE A 74 -5.29 3.86 6.35
CA PHE A 74 -6.38 4.77 6.02
C PHE A 74 -6.98 4.44 4.65
N VAL A 75 -6.15 4.33 3.60
CA VAL A 75 -6.60 4.00 2.23
C VAL A 75 -7.34 2.68 2.20
N PHE A 76 -6.84 1.66 2.88
CA PHE A 76 -7.47 0.35 2.95
C PHE A 76 -8.86 0.41 3.58
N SER A 77 -8.97 1.02 4.75
CA SER A 77 -10.24 1.13 5.48
C SER A 77 -11.25 1.99 4.72
N TYR A 78 -10.82 3.16 4.22
CA TYR A 78 -11.63 4.06 3.41
C TYR A 78 -12.19 3.36 2.17
N THR A 79 -11.33 2.69 1.41
CA THR A 79 -11.72 1.99 0.17
C THR A 79 -12.81 0.96 0.43
N ARG A 80 -12.63 0.16 1.46
CA ARG A 80 -13.57 -0.92 1.80
C ARG A 80 -14.91 -0.39 2.31
N ALA A 81 -14.88 0.64 3.13
CA ALA A 81 -16.09 1.29 3.64
C ALA A 81 -16.90 1.91 2.49
N VAL A 82 -16.25 2.74 1.65
CA VAL A 82 -16.93 3.37 0.51
C VAL A 82 -17.42 2.34 -0.51
N ASN A 83 -16.64 1.27 -0.76
CA ASN A 83 -17.11 0.17 -1.63
C ASN A 83 -18.40 -0.49 -1.10
N ALA A 84 -18.53 -0.62 0.21
CA ALA A 84 -19.75 -1.13 0.82
C ALA A 84 -20.94 -0.16 0.68
N GLU A 85 -20.71 1.14 0.81
CA GLU A 85 -21.72 2.20 0.60
C GLU A 85 -22.16 2.30 -0.87
N LEU A 86 -21.27 2.02 -1.81
CA LEU A 86 -21.57 2.00 -3.25
C LEU A 86 -22.33 0.75 -3.71
N LYS A 87 -22.64 -0.18 -2.80
CA LYS A 87 -23.38 -1.38 -3.13
C LYS A 87 -24.78 -1.01 -3.66
N GLY A 88 -25.09 -1.49 -4.86
CA GLY A 88 -26.37 -1.18 -5.54
C GLY A 88 -26.27 -0.07 -6.59
N SER A 89 -25.21 0.75 -6.58
CA SER A 89 -24.99 1.76 -7.62
C SER A 89 -24.39 1.21 -8.93
N GLY A 90 -23.92 -0.05 -8.91
CA GLY A 90 -23.16 -0.63 -10.01
C GLY A 90 -21.71 -0.11 -10.12
N ILE A 91 -21.27 0.79 -9.22
CA ILE A 91 -19.89 1.27 -9.14
C ILE A 91 -19.15 0.38 -8.13
N ARG A 92 -17.93 0.01 -8.46
CA ARG A 92 -17.09 -0.84 -7.61
C ARG A 92 -15.76 -0.18 -7.29
N MET A 93 -15.37 -0.25 -6.01
CA MET A 93 -14.07 0.23 -5.52
C MET A 93 -13.27 -0.92 -4.94
N MET A 94 -11.95 -0.95 -5.19
CA MET A 94 -11.06 -1.99 -4.67
C MET A 94 -9.70 -1.40 -4.29
N ALA A 95 -9.13 -1.86 -3.17
CA ALA A 95 -7.76 -1.58 -2.78
C ALA A 95 -6.81 -2.61 -3.43
N MET A 96 -5.71 -2.15 -4.04
CA MET A 96 -4.63 -3.00 -4.50
C MET A 96 -3.47 -2.89 -3.52
N ASN A 97 -3.16 -3.99 -2.83
CA ASN A 97 -2.20 -4.07 -1.74
C ASN A 97 -0.93 -4.83 -2.18
N PRO A 98 -0.02 -4.19 -2.93
CA PRO A 98 1.22 -4.84 -3.32
C PRO A 98 2.17 -5.03 -2.13
N GLY A 99 3.01 -6.06 -2.22
CA GLY A 99 4.24 -6.16 -1.46
C GLY A 99 5.32 -5.23 -2.02
N TRP A 100 6.56 -5.65 -1.93
CA TRP A 100 7.67 -4.93 -2.54
C TRP A 100 7.63 -5.08 -4.06
N VAL A 101 7.59 -3.96 -4.79
CA VAL A 101 7.50 -3.92 -6.26
C VAL A 101 8.69 -3.15 -6.81
N LYS A 102 9.32 -3.66 -7.84
CA LYS A 102 10.43 -3.01 -8.54
C LYS A 102 9.92 -1.75 -9.26
N THR A 103 10.08 -0.61 -8.60
CA THR A 103 9.65 0.71 -9.11
C THR A 103 10.59 1.78 -8.59
N GLU A 104 10.45 2.99 -9.08
CA GLU A 104 11.19 4.17 -8.60
C GLU A 104 10.80 4.60 -7.16
N PHE A 105 9.75 4.02 -6.58
CA PHE A 105 9.31 4.31 -5.22
C PHE A 105 10.46 4.28 -4.21
N PHE A 106 11.36 3.30 -4.31
CA PHE A 106 12.48 3.14 -3.39
C PHE A 106 13.50 4.28 -3.48
N GLN A 107 13.65 4.93 -4.62
CA GLN A 107 14.58 6.06 -4.79
C GLN A 107 14.18 7.22 -3.87
N HIS A 108 12.88 7.44 -3.70
CA HIS A 108 12.34 8.48 -2.85
C HIS A 108 12.20 8.03 -1.40
N ALA A 109 11.70 6.81 -1.18
CA ALA A 109 11.44 6.28 0.16
C ALA A 109 12.72 6.09 0.99
N CYS A 110 13.81 5.66 0.34
CA CYS A 110 15.07 5.37 1.02
C CYS A 110 15.98 6.59 1.23
N ARG A 111 15.63 7.78 0.79
CA ARG A 111 16.48 8.99 0.99
C ARG A 111 16.69 9.34 2.45
N THR A 112 15.73 9.08 3.31
CA THR A 112 15.78 9.32 4.76
C THR A 112 16.19 8.07 5.56
N ASN A 113 16.43 6.95 4.86
CA ASN A 113 16.72 5.66 5.47
C ASN A 113 18.22 5.51 5.77
N SER A 114 18.59 5.64 7.04
CA SER A 114 19.95 5.39 7.52
C SER A 114 20.17 3.92 7.91
N GLY A 115 19.61 2.98 7.15
CA GLY A 115 19.77 1.54 7.36
C GLY A 115 18.70 0.89 8.24
N GLN A 116 17.61 1.59 8.57
CA GLN A 116 16.51 1.02 9.38
C GLN A 116 15.67 0.01 8.60
N VAL A 117 15.45 0.26 7.30
CA VAL A 117 14.71 -0.65 6.43
C VAL A 117 15.68 -1.24 5.41
N GLN A 118 16.00 -2.52 5.57
CA GLN A 118 17.02 -3.23 4.78
C GLN A 118 16.54 -4.59 4.27
N TYR A 119 15.37 -5.04 4.72
CA TYR A 119 14.84 -6.35 4.36
C TYR A 119 13.70 -6.20 3.33
N PHE A 120 14.00 -6.58 2.09
CA PHE A 120 13.04 -6.59 0.99
C PHE A 120 12.88 -8.04 0.51
N ASP A 121 11.98 -8.78 1.15
CA ASP A 121 11.90 -10.24 1.00
C ASP A 121 11.69 -10.67 -0.46
N ARG A 122 10.67 -10.14 -1.11
CA ARG A 122 10.31 -10.50 -2.48
C ARG A 122 9.98 -9.27 -3.28
N LEU A 123 10.78 -9.02 -4.28
CA LEU A 123 10.55 -7.95 -5.24
C LEU A 123 9.77 -8.52 -6.43
N TYR A 124 8.56 -8.03 -6.62
CA TYR A 124 7.71 -8.41 -7.75
C TYR A 124 7.84 -7.42 -8.91
N GLU A 125 7.62 -7.89 -10.12
CA GLU A 125 7.50 -7.01 -11.28
C GLU A 125 6.15 -6.25 -11.21
N ALA A 126 6.18 -4.97 -11.60
CA ALA A 126 4.99 -4.12 -11.56
C ALA A 126 3.87 -4.67 -12.43
N GLU A 127 4.20 -5.20 -13.60
CA GLU A 127 3.24 -5.77 -14.55
C GLU A 127 2.45 -6.94 -13.94
N ASP A 128 3.11 -7.86 -13.22
CA ASP A 128 2.44 -9.02 -12.62
C ASP A 128 1.48 -8.60 -11.51
N VAL A 129 1.88 -7.59 -10.71
CA VAL A 129 1.03 -7.01 -9.66
C VAL A 129 -0.20 -6.35 -10.26
N VAL A 130 -0.03 -5.52 -11.29
CA VAL A 130 -1.12 -4.84 -12.00
C VAL A 130 -2.06 -5.84 -12.65
N ARG A 131 -1.52 -6.86 -13.33
CA ARG A 131 -2.31 -7.94 -13.95
C ARG A 131 -3.20 -8.64 -12.92
N THR A 132 -2.66 -8.92 -11.74
CA THR A 132 -3.43 -9.52 -10.64
C THR A 132 -4.52 -8.57 -10.14
N GLY A 133 -4.19 -7.30 -9.91
CA GLY A 133 -5.14 -6.28 -9.46
C GLY A 133 -6.30 -6.10 -10.43
N LEU A 134 -6.01 -5.94 -11.72
CA LEU A 134 -7.05 -5.81 -12.74
C LEU A 134 -7.91 -7.08 -12.86
N LYS A 135 -7.30 -8.26 -12.81
CA LYS A 135 -8.06 -9.52 -12.79
C LYS A 135 -9.01 -9.58 -11.58
N ASP A 136 -8.53 -9.25 -10.39
CA ASP A 136 -9.37 -9.25 -9.19
C ASP A 136 -10.47 -8.18 -9.27
N LEU A 137 -10.19 -7.00 -9.83
CA LEU A 137 -11.14 -5.92 -10.01
C LEU A 137 -12.29 -6.30 -10.95
N TYR A 138 -11.99 -6.88 -12.11
CA TYR A 138 -12.98 -7.16 -13.14
C TYR A 138 -13.62 -8.55 -13.07
N LYS A 139 -12.93 -9.53 -12.49
CA LYS A 139 -13.34 -10.93 -12.51
C LYS A 139 -13.79 -11.51 -11.17
N THR A 140 -13.66 -10.77 -10.07
CA THR A 140 -14.04 -11.25 -8.73
C THR A 140 -14.88 -10.22 -7.99
N LYS A 141 -15.40 -10.59 -6.81
CA LYS A 141 -16.13 -9.68 -5.92
C LYS A 141 -15.29 -9.19 -4.72
N LYS A 142 -13.97 -9.36 -4.78
CA LYS A 142 -13.07 -8.94 -3.70
C LYS A 142 -13.03 -7.42 -3.56
N ASP A 143 -12.96 -6.94 -2.35
CA ASP A 143 -12.80 -5.52 -2.00
C ASP A 143 -11.33 -5.10 -1.88
N TYR A 144 -10.40 -6.07 -1.90
CA TYR A 144 -8.96 -5.84 -2.02
C TYR A 144 -8.25 -6.95 -2.80
N SER A 145 -7.10 -6.62 -3.36
CA SER A 145 -6.24 -7.54 -4.11
C SER A 145 -4.83 -7.58 -3.52
N VAL A 146 -4.27 -8.79 -3.45
CA VAL A 146 -2.89 -9.06 -3.04
C VAL A 146 -2.25 -10.00 -4.05
N HIS A 147 -1.07 -9.63 -4.57
CA HIS A 147 -0.33 -10.46 -5.49
C HIS A 147 0.58 -11.46 -4.77
N GLY A 148 0.65 -12.69 -5.30
CA GLY A 148 1.52 -13.75 -4.81
C GLY A 148 0.94 -14.56 -3.64
N PHE A 149 1.00 -15.88 -3.76
CA PHE A 149 0.50 -16.80 -2.72
C PHE A 149 1.18 -16.60 -1.35
N PRO A 150 2.52 -16.46 -1.26
CA PRO A 150 3.18 -16.26 0.03
C PRO A 150 2.75 -14.98 0.74
N ILE A 151 2.50 -13.92 -0.03
CA ILE A 151 2.03 -12.64 0.51
C ILE A 151 0.59 -12.75 1.02
N LYS A 152 -0.27 -13.50 0.32
CA LYS A 152 -1.64 -13.79 0.80
C LYS A 152 -1.62 -14.55 2.12
N ALA A 153 -0.74 -15.54 2.25
CA ALA A 153 -0.56 -16.28 3.50
C ALA A 153 -0.05 -15.37 4.63
N GLN A 154 0.90 -14.48 4.34
CA GLN A 154 1.39 -13.49 5.29
C GLN A 154 0.27 -12.56 5.77
N VAL A 155 -0.55 -12.03 4.86
CA VAL A 155 -1.70 -11.17 5.22
C VAL A 155 -2.68 -11.90 6.13
N LEU A 156 -2.96 -13.17 5.84
CA LEU A 156 -3.83 -13.98 6.69
C LEU A 156 -3.24 -14.16 8.09
N LEU A 157 -1.94 -14.50 8.16
CA LEU A 157 -1.24 -14.68 9.43
C LEU A 157 -1.24 -13.39 10.28
N VAL A 158 -0.95 -12.24 9.66
CA VAL A 158 -0.94 -10.95 10.34
C VAL A 158 -2.29 -10.60 10.97
N LYS A 159 -3.40 -11.03 10.36
CA LYS A 159 -4.76 -10.82 10.93
C LYS A 159 -5.03 -11.66 12.17
N LEU A 160 -4.30 -12.74 12.38
CA LEU A 160 -4.50 -13.69 13.49
C LEU A 160 -3.50 -13.47 14.64
N VAL A 161 -2.36 -12.84 14.36
CA VAL A 161 -1.28 -12.65 15.33
C VAL A 161 -1.34 -11.25 15.93
N PRO A 162 -1.16 -11.08 17.26
CA PRO A 162 -1.08 -9.76 17.88
C PRO A 162 -0.03 -8.87 17.20
N HIS A 163 -0.36 -7.63 16.91
CA HIS A 163 0.52 -6.69 16.20
C HIS A 163 1.86 -6.46 16.93
N SER A 164 1.89 -6.58 18.27
CA SER A 164 3.14 -6.51 19.03
C SER A 164 4.16 -7.57 18.63
N ILE A 165 3.69 -8.79 18.32
CA ILE A 165 4.55 -9.88 17.83
C ILE A 165 4.97 -9.59 16.39
N VAL A 166 4.04 -9.17 15.54
CA VAL A 166 4.33 -8.83 14.13
C VAL A 166 5.38 -7.73 14.04
N MET A 167 5.28 -6.68 14.86
CA MET A 167 6.29 -5.61 14.91
C MET A 167 7.66 -6.12 15.36
N LYS A 168 7.74 -7.02 16.36
CA LYS A 168 9.00 -7.63 16.80
C LYS A 168 9.64 -8.44 15.68
N VAL A 169 8.85 -9.24 14.95
CA VAL A 169 9.32 -10.01 13.80
C VAL A 169 9.86 -9.07 12.72
N TRP A 170 9.12 -8.03 12.38
CA TRP A 170 9.53 -7.02 11.40
C TRP A 170 10.87 -6.37 11.80
N ILE A 171 11.00 -5.85 13.03
CA ILE A 171 12.25 -5.22 13.51
C ILE A 171 13.43 -6.21 13.44
N ASN A 172 13.22 -7.47 13.80
CA ASN A 172 14.27 -8.49 13.74
C ASN A 172 14.67 -8.85 12.30
N GLN A 173 13.73 -8.83 11.37
CA GLN A 173 14.03 -9.01 9.94
C GLN A 173 14.94 -7.90 9.41
N GLN A 174 14.75 -6.66 9.87
CA GLN A 174 15.57 -5.53 9.41
C GLN A 174 17.05 -5.65 9.80
N LYS A 175 17.40 -6.50 10.76
CA LYS A 175 18.81 -6.81 11.13
C LYS A 175 19.51 -7.69 10.07
N LYS A 176 18.80 -8.22 9.10
CA LYS A 176 19.30 -9.14 8.06
C LYS A 176 18.98 -8.56 6.69
N PRO A 177 19.86 -7.71 6.10
CA PRO A 177 19.64 -7.13 4.78
C PRO A 177 19.33 -8.21 3.72
N LYS A 178 18.37 -7.95 2.86
CA LYS A 178 17.99 -8.87 1.79
C LYS A 178 17.40 -8.11 0.61
N ASN A 179 17.92 -8.37 -0.58
CA ASN A 179 17.40 -7.89 -1.86
C ASN A 179 17.25 -6.35 -1.94
N ASP A 180 18.31 -5.59 -1.66
CA ASP A 180 18.25 -4.12 -1.76
C ASP A 180 17.80 -3.69 -3.18
N PRO A 181 16.63 -3.06 -3.33
CA PRO A 181 16.12 -2.66 -4.64
C PRO A 181 16.94 -1.55 -5.31
N ARG A 182 17.84 -0.89 -4.57
CA ARG A 182 18.76 0.13 -5.10
C ARG A 182 19.97 -0.49 -5.80
N ALA A 183 20.37 -1.71 -5.38
CA ALA A 183 21.52 -2.41 -5.95
C ALA A 183 21.24 -3.01 -7.34
N GLN A 184 20.00 -3.01 -7.81
CA GLN A 184 19.59 -3.61 -9.08
C GLN A 184 19.63 -2.63 -10.27
N LYS A 185 20.18 -1.42 -10.08
CA LYS A 185 20.44 -0.43 -11.14
C LYS A 185 21.94 -0.39 -11.45
N SER A 186 22.45 -1.40 -12.10
CA SER A 186 23.72 -1.36 -12.84
C SER A 186 23.51 -2.02 -14.20
#